data_dc1c40833bd7dc19d0e3f12f03e9e5ec
#
_entry.id   dc1c40833bd7dc19d0e3f12f03e9e5ec
#
_cell.length_a   1.000
_cell.length_b   1.000
_cell.length_c   1.000
_cell.angle_alpha   90.00
_cell.angle_beta   90.00
_cell.angle_gamma   90.00
#
_symmetry.space_group_name_H-M   'P 1'
#
loop_
_entity.id
_entity.type
_entity.pdbx_description
1 polymer ?
#
loop_
_entity_poly.entity_id
_entity_poly.type
_entity_poly.pdbx_seq_one_letter_code
_entity_poly.pdbx_strand_id
1 'polypeptide(L)'
;MAIRNSARSGWLFLMSLFCVGFSSLAGQVAGVRAVLSISGGGEIVMSIALAIWLFGHFIGNIAGISLIRLMSAFKVYVGSFIFLSVSAPLAIILLFIMKQPVGLVTGEIAGVVDTIVFSLIVILPITIPLGVSFASASSPDVRRGIRISYLYAFEAFGSIAGGLIAYIAVPEFLNTLSLAVVASVVSLLAVVFLFGYLRGRTRIIVPAVVVLIVLFLITSIFSGSVMSLYEYVRGSYTVPGYKILLIEATPYGEIVLIEREGERAILLNGCIIASNAYTDVVEETALLPLALSDSYSRILLIGDGLSGELEVLNEIEGVSEVVV
;
A
#
# COMPACT_ATOMS: atom_id res chain seq x y z
N MET A 1 -31.72 29.55 -15.62
CA MET A 1 -30.25 29.49 -15.64
C MET A 1 -29.64 29.18 -14.26
N ALA A 2 -30.19 29.66 -13.15
CA ALA A 2 -29.74 29.39 -11.78
C ALA A 2 -29.86 27.93 -11.35
N ILE A 3 -30.94 27.23 -11.69
CA ILE A 3 -31.19 25.81 -11.32
C ILE A 3 -30.20 24.88 -12.02
N ARG A 4 -29.83 25.12 -13.27
CA ARG A 4 -28.86 24.33 -14.03
C ARG A 4 -27.42 24.46 -13.49
N ASN A 5 -27.07 25.60 -12.92
CA ASN A 5 -25.78 25.84 -12.27
C ASN A 5 -25.70 25.16 -10.89
N SER A 6 -26.82 25.06 -10.16
CA SER A 6 -26.92 24.39 -8.88
C SER A 6 -26.72 22.88 -9.01
N ALA A 7 -27.38 22.24 -9.99
CA ALA A 7 -27.24 20.80 -10.22
C ALA A 7 -25.82 20.41 -10.64
N ARG A 8 -25.21 21.17 -11.57
CA ARG A 8 -23.83 20.92 -12.03
C ARG A 8 -22.81 21.04 -10.88
N SER A 9 -23.02 21.99 -10.00
CA SER A 9 -22.12 22.16 -8.85
C SER A 9 -22.27 21.01 -7.84
N GLY A 10 -23.48 20.51 -7.61
CA GLY A 10 -23.70 19.33 -6.76
C GLY A 10 -22.96 18.09 -7.26
N TRP A 11 -22.99 17.84 -8.56
CA TRP A 11 -22.26 16.72 -9.18
C TRP A 11 -20.73 16.82 -9.02
N LEU A 12 -20.15 17.98 -9.19
CA LEU A 12 -18.69 18.17 -9.01
C LEU A 12 -18.25 17.89 -7.57
N PHE A 13 -19.06 18.26 -6.59
CA PHE A 13 -18.82 17.93 -5.20
C PHE A 13 -18.95 16.42 -4.94
N LEU A 14 -19.99 15.76 -5.48
CA LEU A 14 -20.14 14.32 -5.36
C LEU A 14 -19.00 13.55 -6.04
N MET A 15 -18.49 14.02 -7.18
CA MET A 15 -17.30 13.45 -7.82
C MET A 15 -16.04 13.61 -6.95
N SER A 16 -15.91 14.71 -6.21
CA SER A 16 -14.79 14.83 -5.26
C SER A 16 -14.88 13.81 -4.14
N LEU A 17 -16.07 13.46 -3.66
CA LEU A 17 -16.28 12.40 -2.66
C LEU A 17 -15.99 11.01 -3.22
N PHE A 18 -16.37 10.74 -4.46
CA PHE A 18 -15.94 9.52 -5.15
C PHE A 18 -14.41 9.39 -5.17
N CYS A 19 -13.70 10.49 -5.47
CA CYS A 19 -12.24 10.50 -5.41
C CYS A 19 -11.69 10.26 -3.99
N VAL A 20 -12.38 10.76 -2.93
CA VAL A 20 -12.01 10.44 -1.53
C VAL A 20 -12.06 8.94 -1.30
N GLY A 21 -13.20 8.32 -1.61
CA GLY A 21 -13.39 6.88 -1.42
C GLY A 21 -12.38 6.06 -2.20
N PHE A 22 -12.15 6.40 -3.46
CA PHE A 22 -11.13 5.75 -4.29
C PHE A 22 -9.74 5.82 -3.65
N SER A 23 -9.30 7.03 -3.30
CA SER A 23 -7.98 7.26 -2.69
C SER A 23 -7.88 6.63 -1.30
N SER A 24 -9.00 6.55 -0.57
CA SER A 24 -9.07 5.87 0.72
C SER A 24 -8.73 4.40 0.57
N LEU A 25 -9.42 3.66 -0.27
CA LEU A 25 -9.18 2.22 -0.38
C LEU A 25 -7.88 1.89 -1.13
N ALA A 26 -7.54 2.62 -2.19
CA ALA A 26 -6.25 2.46 -2.86
C ALA A 26 -5.06 2.76 -1.90
N GLY A 27 -5.17 3.82 -1.10
CA GLY A 27 -4.18 4.16 -0.07
C GLY A 27 -4.11 3.14 1.06
N GLN A 28 -5.26 2.58 1.47
CA GLN A 28 -5.32 1.49 2.44
C GLN A 28 -4.58 0.26 1.94
N VAL A 29 -4.87 -0.19 0.74
CA VAL A 29 -4.20 -1.35 0.14
C VAL A 29 -2.70 -1.09 0.01
N ALA A 30 -2.29 0.09 -0.47
CA ALA A 30 -0.88 0.45 -0.57
C ALA A 30 -0.19 0.46 0.81
N GLY A 31 -0.80 1.07 1.82
CA GLY A 31 -0.25 1.15 3.18
C GLY A 31 -0.13 -0.22 3.85
N VAL A 32 -1.20 -1.03 3.80
CA VAL A 32 -1.19 -2.40 4.36
C VAL A 32 -0.16 -3.28 3.67
N ARG A 33 -0.10 -3.25 2.33
CA ARG A 33 0.91 -4.02 1.57
C ARG A 33 2.34 -3.58 1.89
N ALA A 34 2.57 -2.27 2.09
CA ALA A 34 3.87 -1.77 2.49
C ALA A 34 4.30 -2.32 3.85
N VAL A 35 3.41 -2.33 4.85
CA VAL A 35 3.70 -2.92 6.17
C VAL A 35 3.95 -4.43 6.05
N LEU A 36 3.07 -5.15 5.34
CA LEU A 36 3.23 -6.59 5.12
C LEU A 36 4.58 -6.92 4.48
N SER A 37 5.02 -6.14 3.49
CA SER A 37 6.24 -6.40 2.72
C SER A 37 7.56 -6.26 3.50
N ILE A 38 7.52 -5.72 4.73
CA ILE A 38 8.70 -5.58 5.60
C ILE A 38 8.57 -6.27 6.95
N SER A 39 7.35 -6.73 7.29
CA SER A 39 7.06 -7.31 8.61
C SER A 39 6.92 -8.83 8.59
N GLY A 40 7.12 -9.47 7.44
CA GLY A 40 6.97 -10.92 7.31
C GLY A 40 5.55 -11.38 6.94
N GLY A 41 4.62 -10.45 6.75
CA GLY A 41 3.25 -10.78 6.44
C GLY A 41 2.47 -11.33 7.65
N GLY A 42 1.36 -12.01 7.35
CA GLY A 42 0.55 -12.69 8.37
C GLY A 42 -0.65 -11.90 8.87
N GLU A 43 -1.57 -12.63 9.51
CA GLU A 43 -2.87 -12.11 9.94
C GLU A 43 -2.74 -11.07 11.06
N ILE A 44 -1.76 -11.22 11.96
CA ILE A 44 -1.51 -10.30 13.06
C ILE A 44 -1.06 -8.94 12.52
N VAL A 45 -0.14 -8.92 11.56
CA VAL A 45 0.34 -7.69 10.91
C VAL A 45 -0.81 -6.97 10.22
N MET A 46 -1.65 -7.70 9.49
CA MET A 46 -2.83 -7.16 8.81
C MET A 46 -3.83 -6.59 9.82
N SER A 47 -4.09 -7.29 10.92
CA SER A 47 -5.04 -6.86 11.96
C SER A 47 -4.56 -5.58 12.65
N ILE A 48 -3.28 -5.47 12.99
CA ILE A 48 -2.67 -4.24 13.55
C ILE A 48 -2.80 -3.08 12.57
N ALA A 49 -2.45 -3.31 11.30
CA ALA A 49 -2.53 -2.29 10.26
C ALA A 49 -3.97 -1.77 10.08
N LEU A 50 -4.97 -2.65 10.06
CA LEU A 50 -6.38 -2.27 9.95
C LEU A 50 -6.89 -1.55 11.21
N ALA A 51 -6.46 -1.96 12.39
CA ALA A 51 -6.82 -1.26 13.64
C ALA A 51 -6.27 0.18 13.64
N ILE A 52 -5.03 0.38 13.22
CA ILE A 52 -4.41 1.70 13.10
C ILE A 52 -5.08 2.51 11.98
N TRP A 53 -5.53 1.87 10.90
CA TRP A 53 -6.33 2.52 9.87
C TRP A 53 -7.60 3.15 10.43
N LEU A 54 -8.40 2.38 11.18
CA LEU A 54 -9.62 2.89 11.82
C LEU A 54 -9.32 3.99 12.83
N PHE A 55 -8.28 3.80 13.65
CA PHE A 55 -7.84 4.79 14.64
C PHE A 55 -7.39 6.10 13.99
N GLY A 56 -6.66 6.04 12.89
CA GLY A 56 -6.25 7.21 12.13
C GLY A 56 -7.44 7.99 11.53
N HIS A 57 -8.45 7.29 11.01
CA HIS A 57 -9.71 7.90 10.58
C HIS A 57 -10.43 8.61 11.73
N PHE A 58 -10.50 7.98 12.89
CA PHE A 58 -11.10 8.57 14.10
C PHE A 58 -10.38 9.86 14.50
N ILE A 59 -9.05 9.83 14.62
CA ILE A 59 -8.24 11.03 14.91
C ILE A 59 -8.45 12.10 13.85
N GLY A 60 -8.45 11.73 12.56
CA GLY A 60 -8.66 12.63 11.45
C GLY A 60 -10.01 13.33 11.50
N ASN A 61 -11.08 12.62 11.86
CA ASN A 61 -12.41 13.22 12.03
C ASN A 61 -12.42 14.26 13.16
N ILE A 62 -11.83 13.95 14.33
CA ILE A 62 -11.72 14.91 15.44
C ILE A 62 -10.90 16.12 15.04
N ALA A 63 -9.75 15.91 14.39
CA ALA A 63 -8.90 16.98 13.88
C ALA A 63 -9.64 17.85 12.86
N GLY A 64 -10.39 17.23 11.94
CA GLY A 64 -11.21 17.92 10.96
C GLY A 64 -12.26 18.84 11.60
N ILE A 65 -12.99 18.34 12.60
CA ILE A 65 -13.95 19.15 13.37
C ILE A 65 -13.27 20.35 14.05
N SER A 66 -12.06 20.15 14.56
CA SER A 66 -11.30 21.22 15.21
C SER A 66 -10.79 22.26 14.20
N LEU A 67 -10.27 21.78 13.05
CA LEU A 67 -9.74 22.65 11.98
C LEU A 67 -10.81 23.52 11.33
N ILE A 68 -12.03 23.02 11.14
CA ILE A 68 -13.13 23.81 10.56
C ILE A 68 -13.63 24.95 11.49
N ARG A 69 -13.27 24.91 12.78
CA ARG A 69 -13.52 26.03 13.71
C ARG A 69 -12.49 27.15 13.55
N LEU A 70 -11.29 26.81 13.07
CA LEU A 70 -10.19 27.76 12.91
C LEU A 70 -10.13 28.38 11.50
N MET A 71 -10.58 27.64 10.49
CA MET A 71 -10.55 28.09 9.09
C MET A 71 -11.78 27.56 8.33
N SER A 72 -12.02 28.09 7.11
CA SER A 72 -13.20 27.67 6.35
C SER A 72 -13.13 26.17 6.02
N ALA A 73 -14.25 25.48 6.19
CA ALA A 73 -14.38 24.04 5.92
C ALA A 73 -13.95 23.66 4.48
N PHE A 74 -14.19 24.56 3.50
CA PHE A 74 -13.74 24.35 2.13
C PHE A 74 -12.21 24.32 2.01
N LYS A 75 -11.49 25.22 2.70
CA LYS A 75 -10.02 25.21 2.71
C LYS A 75 -9.46 23.97 3.39
N VAL A 76 -10.07 23.54 4.49
CA VAL A 76 -9.70 22.30 5.18
C VAL A 76 -9.91 21.09 4.26
N TYR A 77 -11.05 21.04 3.57
CA TYR A 77 -11.40 19.96 2.64
C TYR A 77 -10.41 19.87 1.47
N VAL A 78 -10.08 20.99 0.81
CA VAL A 78 -9.07 21.03 -0.26
C VAL A 78 -7.67 20.71 0.28
N GLY A 79 -7.31 21.26 1.44
CA GLY A 79 -6.02 21.03 2.06
C GLY A 79 -5.75 19.55 2.41
N SER A 80 -6.80 18.83 2.83
CA SER A 80 -6.68 17.40 3.12
C SER A 80 -6.31 16.57 1.89
N PHE A 81 -6.82 16.91 0.69
CA PHE A 81 -6.44 16.23 -0.55
C PHE A 81 -5.00 16.52 -0.97
N ILE A 82 -4.58 17.79 -0.86
CA ILE A 82 -3.21 18.18 -1.17
C ILE A 82 -2.24 17.44 -0.22
N PHE A 83 -2.58 17.41 1.07
CA PHE A 83 -1.77 16.72 2.06
C PHE A 83 -1.70 15.20 1.76
N LEU A 84 -2.85 14.56 1.49
CA LEU A 84 -2.92 13.13 1.15
C LEU A 84 -2.07 12.80 -0.09
N SER A 85 -2.12 13.66 -1.12
CA SER A 85 -1.37 13.43 -2.35
C SER A 85 0.14 13.41 -2.18
N VAL A 86 0.66 14.07 -1.14
CA VAL A 86 2.08 14.09 -0.79
C VAL A 86 2.39 13.02 0.26
N SER A 87 1.55 12.91 1.28
CA SER A 87 1.81 12.04 2.43
C SER A 87 1.76 10.56 2.08
N ALA A 88 0.89 10.12 1.16
CA ALA A 88 0.75 8.71 0.84
C ALA A 88 2.02 8.08 0.23
N PRO A 89 2.61 8.59 -0.86
CA PRO A 89 3.86 8.03 -1.38
C PRO A 89 5.05 8.27 -0.45
N LEU A 90 5.11 9.43 0.23
CA LEU A 90 6.18 9.75 1.16
C LEU A 90 6.19 8.80 2.36
N ALA A 91 5.04 8.45 2.90
CA ALA A 91 4.91 7.53 4.03
C ALA A 91 5.45 6.12 3.68
N ILE A 92 5.21 5.64 2.47
CA ILE A 92 5.76 4.34 1.99
C ILE A 92 7.28 4.40 1.87
N ILE A 93 7.82 5.47 1.29
CA ILE A 93 9.27 5.66 1.18
C ILE A 93 9.91 5.72 2.58
N LEU A 94 9.30 6.50 3.48
CA LEU A 94 9.78 6.65 4.85
C LEU A 94 9.75 5.32 5.61
N LEU A 95 8.73 4.49 5.40
CA LEU A 95 8.62 3.17 6.00
C LEU A 95 9.84 2.30 5.66
N PHE A 96 10.21 2.22 4.37
CA PHE A 96 11.35 1.42 3.94
C PHE A 96 12.67 1.94 4.50
N ILE A 97 12.84 3.27 4.56
CA ILE A 97 14.02 3.90 5.17
C ILE A 97 14.10 3.58 6.67
N MET A 98 12.97 3.49 7.36
CA MET A 98 12.93 3.26 8.81
C MET A 98 13.24 1.81 9.21
N LYS A 99 13.26 0.84 8.29
CA LYS A 99 13.57 -0.56 8.60
C LYS A 99 14.96 -0.71 9.26
N GLN A 100 16.00 -0.07 8.71
CA GLN A 100 17.36 -0.12 9.28
C GLN A 100 17.49 0.53 10.66
N PRO A 101 17.02 1.78 10.89
CA PRO A 101 17.07 2.39 12.21
C PRO A 101 16.34 1.61 13.31
N VAL A 102 15.31 0.84 12.96
CA VAL A 102 14.60 -0.04 13.91
C VAL A 102 15.43 -1.30 14.23
N GLY A 103 16.47 -1.60 13.44
CA GLY A 103 17.39 -2.70 13.70
C GLY A 103 16.98 -4.04 13.11
N LEU A 104 15.95 -4.08 12.25
CA LEU A 104 15.53 -5.31 11.57
C LEU A 104 16.49 -5.71 10.46
N VAL A 105 16.99 -6.93 10.53
CA VAL A 105 17.86 -7.54 9.54
C VAL A 105 17.06 -8.03 8.34
N THR A 106 17.73 -8.22 7.21
CA THR A 106 17.13 -8.82 6.01
C THR A 106 16.65 -10.24 6.30
N GLY A 107 15.38 -10.52 6.00
CA GLY A 107 14.78 -11.85 6.22
C GLY A 107 14.17 -12.06 7.61
N GLU A 108 14.37 -11.12 8.54
CA GLU A 108 13.80 -11.19 9.90
C GLU A 108 12.32 -10.80 9.91
N ILE A 109 11.53 -11.53 10.72
CA ILE A 109 10.12 -11.21 10.97
C ILE A 109 10.03 -10.10 12.01
N ALA A 110 9.30 -9.03 11.67
CA ALA A 110 9.09 -7.93 12.61
C ALA A 110 8.27 -8.37 13.83
N GLY A 111 8.70 -7.94 15.01
CA GLY A 111 7.94 -8.12 16.23
C GLY A 111 6.63 -7.30 16.22
N VAL A 112 5.75 -7.57 17.19
CA VAL A 112 4.47 -6.84 17.32
C VAL A 112 4.69 -5.34 17.50
N VAL A 113 5.70 -4.94 18.30
CA VAL A 113 6.00 -3.53 18.55
C VAL A 113 6.50 -2.85 17.28
N ASP A 114 7.40 -3.50 16.53
CA ASP A 114 7.93 -2.98 15.27
C ASP A 114 6.81 -2.82 14.23
N THR A 115 5.92 -3.82 14.16
CA THR A 115 4.73 -3.77 13.29
C THR A 115 3.81 -2.61 13.63
N ILE A 116 3.60 -2.32 14.92
CA ILE A 116 2.82 -1.14 15.36
C ILE A 116 3.52 0.14 14.90
N VAL A 117 4.83 0.27 15.13
CA VAL A 117 5.61 1.46 14.73
C VAL A 117 5.55 1.66 13.22
N PHE A 118 5.78 0.62 12.43
CA PHE A 118 5.70 0.69 10.97
C PHE A 118 4.31 1.06 10.48
N SER A 119 3.28 0.49 11.10
CA SER A 119 1.89 0.81 10.75
C SER A 119 1.55 2.27 11.09
N LEU A 120 2.02 2.79 12.22
CA LEU A 120 1.84 4.21 12.57
C LEU A 120 2.53 5.13 11.56
N ILE A 121 3.74 4.80 11.14
CA ILE A 121 4.52 5.62 10.18
C ILE A 121 3.82 5.71 8.82
N VAL A 122 3.28 4.61 8.31
CA VAL A 122 2.70 4.61 6.96
C VAL A 122 1.21 4.89 6.93
N ILE A 123 0.45 4.38 7.90
CA ILE A 123 -1.01 4.42 7.84
C ILE A 123 -1.57 5.74 8.34
N LEU A 124 -1.05 6.33 9.42
CA LEU A 124 -1.57 7.58 9.95
C LEU A 124 -1.47 8.76 8.96
N PRO A 125 -0.34 8.98 8.23
CA PRO A 125 -0.26 10.03 7.23
C PRO A 125 -1.26 9.90 6.08
N ILE A 126 -1.76 8.69 5.83
CA ILE A 126 -2.79 8.43 4.81
C ILE A 126 -4.19 8.63 5.40
N THR A 127 -4.46 8.10 6.60
CA THR A 127 -5.81 8.04 7.15
C THR A 127 -6.27 9.31 7.82
N ILE A 128 -5.37 10.04 8.49
CA ILE A 128 -5.73 11.32 9.12
C ILE A 128 -6.32 12.31 8.12
N PRO A 129 -5.68 12.60 6.96
CA PRO A 129 -6.25 13.52 5.97
C PRO A 129 -7.57 13.01 5.38
N LEU A 130 -7.78 11.70 5.28
CA LEU A 130 -9.06 11.12 4.85
C LEU A 130 -10.17 11.41 5.87
N GLY A 131 -9.91 11.21 7.16
CA GLY A 131 -10.85 11.56 8.22
C GLY A 131 -11.15 13.07 8.25
N VAL A 132 -10.13 13.92 8.09
CA VAL A 132 -10.28 15.38 7.97
C VAL A 132 -11.15 15.74 6.76
N SER A 133 -10.95 15.08 5.62
CA SER A 133 -11.73 15.35 4.40
C SER A 133 -13.20 15.03 4.61
N PHE A 134 -13.53 13.90 5.24
CA PHE A 134 -14.91 13.49 5.50
C PHE A 134 -15.62 14.44 6.49
N ALA A 135 -14.97 14.81 7.59
CA ALA A 135 -15.48 15.78 8.55
C ALA A 135 -15.79 17.13 7.89
N SER A 136 -14.87 17.59 7.03
CA SER A 136 -15.02 18.86 6.32
C SER A 136 -16.12 18.82 5.25
N ALA A 137 -16.23 17.71 4.51
CA ALA A 137 -17.28 17.49 3.51
C ALA A 137 -18.69 17.48 4.15
N SER A 138 -18.79 16.96 5.38
CA SER A 138 -20.03 16.88 6.13
C SER A 138 -20.52 18.24 6.64
N SER A 139 -19.66 19.28 6.64
CA SER A 139 -20.02 20.65 7.04
C SER A 139 -21.14 21.22 6.16
N PRO A 140 -22.13 21.92 6.72
CA PRO A 140 -23.20 22.57 5.98
C PRO A 140 -22.70 23.50 4.87
N ASP A 141 -21.60 24.22 5.13
CA ASP A 141 -20.99 25.19 4.19
C ASP A 141 -20.44 24.52 2.93
N VAL A 142 -19.93 23.28 3.06
CA VAL A 142 -19.34 22.53 1.95
C VAL A 142 -20.42 21.73 1.23
N ARG A 143 -21.26 20.99 1.93
CA ARG A 143 -22.30 20.13 1.33
C ARG A 143 -23.49 20.89 0.71
N ARG A 144 -23.73 22.14 1.13
CA ARG A 144 -24.77 23.04 0.56
C ARG A 144 -26.13 22.39 0.34
N GLY A 145 -26.64 21.71 1.36
CA GLY A 145 -27.96 21.08 1.33
C GLY A 145 -28.00 19.66 0.74
N ILE A 146 -26.90 19.13 0.23
CA ILE A 146 -26.80 17.71 -0.14
C ILE A 146 -26.94 16.86 1.12
N ARG A 147 -27.75 15.80 1.05
CA ARG A 147 -27.97 14.87 2.19
C ARG A 147 -26.70 14.10 2.51
N ILE A 148 -26.42 13.88 3.78
CA ILE A 148 -25.25 13.11 4.25
C ILE A 148 -25.22 11.69 3.66
N SER A 149 -26.40 11.08 3.44
CA SER A 149 -26.49 9.76 2.80
C SER A 149 -25.84 9.69 1.40
N TYR A 150 -25.91 10.78 0.62
CA TYR A 150 -25.22 10.85 -0.67
C TYR A 150 -23.69 10.93 -0.51
N LEU A 151 -23.20 11.58 0.57
CA LEU A 151 -21.77 11.64 0.84
C LEU A 151 -21.21 10.21 1.04
N TYR A 152 -21.85 9.45 1.93
CA TYR A 152 -21.49 8.04 2.17
C TYR A 152 -21.62 7.18 0.91
N ALA A 153 -22.69 7.35 0.14
CA ALA A 153 -22.91 6.55 -1.06
C ALA A 153 -21.79 6.78 -2.11
N PHE A 154 -21.44 8.05 -2.39
CA PHE A 154 -20.42 8.36 -3.38
C PHE A 154 -19.01 7.98 -2.91
N GLU A 155 -18.71 8.14 -1.62
CA GLU A 155 -17.48 7.65 -1.02
C GLU A 155 -17.37 6.12 -1.12
N ALA A 156 -18.47 5.40 -0.80
CA ALA A 156 -18.51 3.94 -0.90
C ALA A 156 -18.31 3.45 -2.35
N PHE A 157 -18.96 4.08 -3.33
CA PHE A 157 -18.74 3.77 -4.75
C PHE A 157 -17.30 4.03 -5.18
N GLY A 158 -16.71 5.12 -4.71
CA GLY A 158 -15.29 5.41 -4.94
C GLY A 158 -14.40 4.32 -4.33
N SER A 159 -14.67 3.91 -3.09
CA SER A 159 -13.92 2.86 -2.41
C SER A 159 -14.00 1.52 -3.14
N ILE A 160 -15.20 1.13 -3.62
CA ILE A 160 -15.37 -0.08 -4.44
C ILE A 160 -14.50 0.01 -5.71
N ALA A 161 -14.53 1.15 -6.41
CA ALA A 161 -13.74 1.34 -7.62
C ALA A 161 -12.23 1.31 -7.33
N GLY A 162 -11.78 1.97 -6.24
CA GLY A 162 -10.38 1.98 -5.82
C GLY A 162 -9.88 0.59 -5.43
N GLY A 163 -10.69 -0.18 -4.70
CA GLY A 163 -10.36 -1.56 -4.32
C GLY A 163 -10.28 -2.51 -5.51
N LEU A 164 -11.23 -2.40 -6.44
CA LEU A 164 -11.24 -3.22 -7.65
C LEU A 164 -10.03 -2.93 -8.54
N ILE A 165 -9.69 -1.66 -8.72
CA ILE A 165 -8.49 -1.26 -9.48
C ILE A 165 -7.22 -1.72 -8.78
N ALA A 166 -7.12 -1.57 -7.45
CA ALA A 166 -5.98 -2.06 -6.71
C ALA A 166 -5.83 -3.60 -6.84
N TYR A 167 -6.93 -4.34 -6.75
CA TYR A 167 -6.93 -5.80 -6.90
C TYR A 167 -6.45 -6.27 -8.27
N ILE A 168 -6.89 -5.62 -9.34
CA ILE A 168 -6.53 -6.00 -10.73
C ILE A 168 -5.13 -5.46 -11.10
N ALA A 169 -4.82 -4.22 -10.75
CA ALA A 169 -3.65 -3.54 -11.28
C ALA A 169 -2.35 -3.85 -10.52
N VAL A 170 -2.43 -4.17 -9.21
CA VAL A 170 -1.22 -4.42 -8.42
C VAL A 170 -0.48 -5.68 -8.85
N PRO A 171 -1.14 -6.84 -9.08
CA PRO A 171 -0.42 -8.04 -9.52
C PRO A 171 0.18 -7.93 -10.93
N GLU A 172 -0.39 -7.08 -11.80
CA GLU A 172 -0.05 -7.06 -13.22
C GLU A 172 0.83 -5.86 -13.62
N PHE A 173 0.60 -4.69 -13.01
CA PHE A 173 1.14 -3.43 -13.55
C PHE A 173 1.72 -2.48 -12.50
N LEU A 174 1.34 -2.60 -11.24
CA LEU A 174 1.66 -1.62 -10.21
C LEU A 174 2.37 -2.27 -9.01
N ASN A 175 3.43 -1.64 -8.54
CA ASN A 175 3.97 -1.92 -7.20
C ASN A 175 3.23 -1.09 -6.12
N THR A 176 3.57 -1.33 -4.87
CA THR A 176 2.98 -0.65 -3.72
C THR A 176 3.12 0.88 -3.77
N LEU A 177 4.28 1.39 -4.20
CA LEU A 177 4.52 2.84 -4.34
C LEU A 177 3.72 3.43 -5.49
N SER A 178 3.66 2.73 -6.64
CA SER A 178 2.85 3.16 -7.79
C SER A 178 1.36 3.27 -7.43
N LEU A 179 0.83 2.34 -6.62
CA LEU A 179 -0.55 2.41 -6.15
C LEU A 179 -0.79 3.65 -5.26
N ALA A 180 0.16 3.99 -4.38
CA ALA A 180 0.07 5.22 -3.59
C ALA A 180 0.12 6.48 -4.47
N VAL A 181 0.91 6.48 -5.54
CA VAL A 181 0.93 7.58 -6.51
C VAL A 181 -0.41 7.66 -7.27
N VAL A 182 -1.03 6.54 -7.62
CA VAL A 182 -2.40 6.52 -8.20
C VAL A 182 -3.40 7.13 -7.23
N ALA A 183 -3.38 6.77 -5.94
CA ALA A 183 -4.22 7.38 -4.93
C ALA A 183 -3.99 8.91 -4.83
N SER A 184 -2.73 9.35 -4.94
CA SER A 184 -2.36 10.78 -4.97
C SER A 184 -2.92 11.50 -6.19
N VAL A 185 -2.83 10.89 -7.37
CA VAL A 185 -3.39 11.44 -8.62
C VAL A 185 -4.89 11.64 -8.48
N VAL A 186 -5.61 10.62 -7.98
CA VAL A 186 -7.07 10.71 -7.79
C VAL A 186 -7.44 11.76 -6.73
N SER A 187 -6.66 11.87 -5.65
CA SER A 187 -6.83 12.95 -4.66
C SER A 187 -6.70 14.34 -5.29
N LEU A 188 -5.72 14.54 -6.17
CA LEU A 188 -5.55 15.80 -6.89
C LEU A 188 -6.68 16.07 -7.90
N LEU A 189 -7.25 15.05 -8.52
CA LEU A 189 -8.45 15.21 -9.37
C LEU A 189 -9.65 15.71 -8.57
N ALA A 190 -9.79 15.30 -7.29
CA ALA A 190 -10.82 15.88 -6.42
C ALA A 190 -10.66 17.40 -6.27
N VAL A 191 -9.43 17.90 -6.17
CA VAL A 191 -9.15 19.34 -6.13
C VAL A 191 -9.60 20.00 -7.43
N VAL A 192 -9.37 19.40 -8.59
CA VAL A 192 -9.82 19.93 -9.89
C VAL A 192 -11.35 20.06 -9.92
N PHE A 193 -12.08 19.03 -9.48
CA PHE A 193 -13.54 19.07 -9.39
C PHE A 193 -14.04 20.18 -8.47
N LEU A 194 -13.41 20.36 -7.31
CA LEU A 194 -13.76 21.37 -6.33
C LEU A 194 -13.52 22.79 -6.85
N PHE A 195 -12.43 23.05 -7.55
CA PHE A 195 -12.16 24.36 -8.14
C PHE A 195 -13.04 24.67 -9.35
N GLY A 196 -13.52 23.65 -10.07
CA GLY A 196 -14.57 23.81 -11.08
C GLY A 196 -15.88 24.37 -10.52
N TYR A 197 -16.07 24.27 -9.21
CA TYR A 197 -17.19 24.79 -8.44
C TYR A 197 -17.06 26.28 -8.06
N LEU A 198 -15.84 26.86 -8.05
CA LEU A 198 -15.58 28.24 -7.69
C LEU A 198 -15.83 29.20 -8.86
N ARG A 199 -15.94 30.51 -8.52
CA ARG A 199 -16.00 31.62 -9.49
C ARG A 199 -14.70 32.44 -9.41
N GLY A 200 -14.27 32.98 -10.53
CA GLY A 200 -13.12 33.89 -10.59
C GLY A 200 -11.85 33.24 -11.22
N ARG A 201 -10.73 33.99 -11.19
CA ARG A 201 -9.46 33.61 -11.85
C ARG A 201 -8.84 32.36 -11.27
N THR A 202 -8.99 32.10 -9.96
CA THR A 202 -8.52 30.90 -9.25
C THR A 202 -9.18 29.62 -9.77
N ARG A 203 -10.38 29.72 -10.35
CA ARG A 203 -11.08 28.61 -11.00
C ARG A 203 -10.30 27.99 -12.17
N ILE A 204 -9.43 28.72 -12.81
CA ILE A 204 -8.68 28.30 -14.00
C ILE A 204 -7.25 27.99 -13.62
N ILE A 205 -6.58 28.83 -12.84
CA ILE A 205 -5.15 28.67 -12.53
C ILE A 205 -4.88 27.45 -11.68
N VAL A 206 -5.65 27.26 -10.60
CA VAL A 206 -5.40 26.12 -9.69
C VAL A 206 -5.63 24.77 -10.38
N PRO A 207 -6.76 24.51 -11.07
CA PRO A 207 -6.92 23.28 -11.84
C PRO A 207 -5.83 23.08 -12.90
N ALA A 208 -5.40 24.13 -13.59
CA ALA A 208 -4.35 24.02 -14.60
C ALA A 208 -3.02 23.53 -14.00
N VAL A 209 -2.59 24.08 -12.85
CA VAL A 209 -1.40 23.64 -12.14
C VAL A 209 -1.56 22.19 -11.66
N VAL A 210 -2.71 21.87 -11.07
CA VAL A 210 -2.98 20.50 -10.60
C VAL A 210 -2.96 19.50 -11.75
N VAL A 211 -3.55 19.82 -12.90
CA VAL A 211 -3.51 18.97 -14.10
C VAL A 211 -2.07 18.74 -14.57
N LEU A 212 -1.21 19.74 -14.55
CA LEU A 212 0.21 19.58 -14.89
C LEU A 212 0.92 18.61 -13.92
N ILE A 213 0.65 18.73 -12.61
CA ILE A 213 1.19 17.81 -11.61
C ILE A 213 0.67 16.38 -11.84
N VAL A 214 -0.62 16.23 -12.10
CA VAL A 214 -1.24 14.93 -12.41
C VAL A 214 -0.61 14.29 -13.65
N LEU A 215 -0.44 15.06 -14.71
CA LEU A 215 0.24 14.59 -15.93
C LEU A 215 1.68 14.16 -15.64
N PHE A 216 2.43 14.95 -14.85
CA PHE A 216 3.79 14.57 -14.44
C PHE A 216 3.81 13.27 -13.65
N LEU A 217 2.91 13.08 -12.68
CA LEU A 217 2.83 11.83 -11.90
C LEU A 217 2.45 10.64 -12.78
N ILE A 218 1.50 10.80 -13.69
CA ILE A 218 1.12 9.75 -14.65
C ILE A 218 2.31 9.38 -15.53
N THR A 219 2.98 10.37 -16.12
CA THR A 219 4.16 10.09 -16.95
C THR A 219 5.28 9.41 -16.16
N SER A 220 5.46 9.75 -14.89
CA SER A 220 6.47 9.10 -14.01
C SER A 220 6.17 7.62 -13.74
N ILE A 221 4.88 7.22 -13.68
CA ILE A 221 4.50 5.80 -13.59
C ILE A 221 4.84 5.10 -14.90
N PHE A 222 4.38 5.62 -16.04
CA PHE A 222 4.57 4.99 -17.34
C PHE A 222 6.03 4.98 -17.83
N SER A 223 6.85 5.94 -17.41
CA SER A 223 8.30 5.95 -17.71
C SER A 223 9.13 4.98 -16.88
N GLY A 224 8.51 4.29 -15.92
CA GLY A 224 9.23 3.42 -14.99
C GLY A 224 9.98 4.15 -13.87
N SER A 225 9.94 5.48 -13.81
CA SER A 225 10.68 6.24 -12.79
C SER A 225 10.23 5.91 -11.36
N VAL A 226 8.94 5.67 -11.16
CA VAL A 226 8.40 5.25 -9.85
C VAL A 226 8.89 3.85 -9.49
N MET A 227 8.97 2.95 -10.47
CA MET A 227 9.51 1.59 -10.26
C MET A 227 10.99 1.64 -9.91
N SER A 228 11.79 2.39 -10.65
CA SER A 228 13.22 2.56 -10.35
C SER A 228 13.48 3.17 -8.97
N LEU A 229 12.65 4.15 -8.56
CA LEU A 229 12.72 4.70 -7.20
C LEU A 229 12.36 3.65 -6.15
N TYR A 230 11.32 2.85 -6.41
CA TYR A 230 10.89 1.79 -5.51
C TYR A 230 12.00 0.74 -5.32
N GLU A 231 12.59 0.26 -6.41
CA GLU A 231 13.72 -0.69 -6.40
C GLU A 231 14.94 -0.11 -5.67
N TYR A 232 15.28 1.15 -5.94
CA TYR A 232 16.39 1.83 -5.27
C TYR A 232 16.19 1.92 -3.76
N VAL A 233 15.02 2.36 -3.31
CA VAL A 233 14.73 2.49 -1.87
C VAL A 233 14.69 1.11 -1.22
N ARG A 234 14.09 0.11 -1.87
CA ARG A 234 14.08 -1.27 -1.38
C ARG A 234 15.49 -1.84 -1.26
N GLY A 235 16.29 -1.74 -2.32
CA GLY A 235 17.66 -2.24 -2.32
C GLY A 235 18.54 -1.58 -1.27
N SER A 236 18.46 -0.25 -1.15
CA SER A 236 19.31 0.50 -0.23
C SER A 236 18.96 0.31 1.24
N TYR A 237 17.67 0.16 1.58
CA TYR A 237 17.20 0.24 2.97
C TYR A 237 16.54 -1.04 3.51
N THR A 238 16.00 -1.90 2.66
CA THR A 238 15.34 -3.13 3.14
C THR A 238 16.18 -4.39 2.97
N VAL A 239 17.06 -4.42 1.97
CA VAL A 239 18.00 -5.53 1.70
C VAL A 239 19.43 -5.01 1.42
N PRO A 240 20.03 -4.28 2.37
CA PRO A 240 21.34 -3.64 2.16
C PRO A 240 22.42 -4.68 1.90
N GLY A 241 23.26 -4.40 0.89
CA GLY A 241 24.35 -5.30 0.52
C GLY A 241 23.94 -6.45 -0.42
N TYR A 242 22.66 -6.59 -0.73
CA TYR A 242 22.16 -7.53 -1.72
C TYR A 242 21.79 -6.82 -3.02
N LYS A 243 21.97 -7.51 -4.14
CA LYS A 243 21.45 -7.10 -5.44
C LYS A 243 20.03 -7.65 -5.58
N ILE A 244 19.06 -6.78 -5.87
CA ILE A 244 17.73 -7.22 -6.22
C ILE A 244 17.73 -7.68 -7.68
N LEU A 245 17.30 -8.92 -7.92
CA LEU A 245 17.17 -9.52 -9.25
C LEU A 245 15.74 -9.41 -9.77
N LEU A 246 14.75 -9.51 -8.87
CA LEU A 246 13.33 -9.45 -9.20
C LEU A 246 12.55 -8.89 -8.01
N ILE A 247 11.56 -8.04 -8.29
CA ILE A 247 10.48 -7.70 -7.36
C ILE A 247 9.17 -7.95 -8.09
N GLU A 248 8.32 -8.78 -7.51
CA GLU A 248 7.02 -9.11 -8.09
C GLU A 248 5.93 -9.00 -7.04
N ALA A 249 4.87 -8.26 -7.39
CA ALA A 249 3.69 -8.13 -6.54
C ALA A 249 2.70 -9.24 -6.90
N THR A 250 2.23 -9.97 -5.89
CA THR A 250 1.21 -11.01 -6.05
C THR A 250 -0.05 -10.64 -5.26
N PRO A 251 -1.20 -11.31 -5.46
CA PRO A 251 -2.38 -11.11 -4.62
C PRO A 251 -2.12 -11.35 -3.13
N TYR A 252 -1.17 -12.22 -2.81
CA TYR A 252 -0.87 -12.65 -1.43
C TYR A 252 0.25 -11.87 -0.76
N GLY A 253 1.03 -11.11 -1.53
CA GLY A 253 2.18 -10.38 -0.99
C GLY A 253 3.16 -9.94 -2.06
N GLU A 254 4.39 -9.68 -1.65
CA GLU A 254 5.49 -9.29 -2.53
C GLU A 254 6.59 -10.33 -2.47
N ILE A 255 7.01 -10.81 -3.63
CA ILE A 255 8.15 -11.71 -3.79
C ILE A 255 9.36 -10.88 -4.23
N VAL A 256 10.49 -11.08 -3.55
CA VAL A 256 11.76 -10.42 -3.89
C VAL A 256 12.84 -11.48 -4.02
N LEU A 257 13.50 -11.55 -5.18
CA LEU A 257 14.69 -12.37 -5.39
C LEU A 257 15.93 -11.50 -5.20
N ILE A 258 16.79 -11.90 -4.29
CA ILE A 258 18.04 -11.21 -3.97
C ILE A 258 19.25 -12.10 -4.21
N GLU A 259 20.41 -11.47 -4.47
CA GLU A 259 21.68 -12.15 -4.68
C GLU A 259 22.81 -11.40 -3.97
N ARG A 260 23.71 -12.16 -3.34
CA ARG A 260 24.95 -11.65 -2.78
C ARG A 260 26.04 -12.72 -2.87
N GLU A 261 27.16 -12.38 -3.53
CA GLU A 261 28.34 -13.27 -3.64
C GLU A 261 28.05 -14.68 -4.23
N GLY A 262 27.02 -14.76 -5.11
CA GLY A 262 26.57 -16.02 -5.70
C GLY A 262 25.46 -16.74 -4.91
N GLU A 263 25.22 -16.32 -3.69
CA GLU A 263 24.09 -16.81 -2.90
C GLU A 263 22.81 -16.09 -3.30
N ARG A 264 21.75 -16.86 -3.49
CA ARG A 264 20.42 -16.34 -3.86
C ARG A 264 19.40 -16.70 -2.79
N ALA A 265 18.51 -15.76 -2.50
CA ALA A 265 17.41 -15.99 -1.60
C ALA A 265 16.11 -15.40 -2.17
N ILE A 266 15.01 -16.09 -1.93
CA ILE A 266 13.66 -15.66 -2.23
C ILE A 266 13.01 -15.17 -0.93
N LEU A 267 12.52 -13.95 -0.95
CA LEU A 267 11.77 -13.37 0.16
C LEU A 267 10.31 -13.27 -0.21
N LEU A 268 9.43 -13.70 0.69
CA LEU A 268 7.99 -13.41 0.65
C LEU A 268 7.67 -12.45 1.79
N ASN A 269 7.16 -11.27 1.45
CA ASN A 269 6.84 -10.23 2.44
C ASN A 269 8.02 -9.87 3.37
N GLY A 270 9.24 -9.93 2.84
CA GLY A 270 10.47 -9.60 3.58
C GLY A 270 11.08 -10.74 4.39
N CYS A 271 10.42 -11.91 4.49
CA CYS A 271 10.97 -13.12 5.11
C CYS A 271 11.60 -14.04 4.07
N ILE A 272 12.75 -14.59 4.36
CA ILE A 272 13.38 -15.60 3.52
C ILE A 272 12.55 -16.88 3.57
N ILE A 273 12.11 -17.35 2.40
CA ILE A 273 11.36 -18.60 2.25
C ILE A 273 12.17 -19.67 1.52
N ALA A 274 13.21 -19.29 0.80
CA ALA A 274 14.11 -20.21 0.12
C ALA A 274 15.48 -19.56 -0.04
N SER A 275 16.57 -20.33 0.10
CA SER A 275 17.94 -19.87 -0.13
C SER A 275 18.84 -21.04 -0.46
N ASN A 276 19.75 -20.82 -1.41
CA ASN A 276 20.79 -21.80 -1.72
C ASN A 276 21.99 -21.73 -0.75
N ALA A 277 21.96 -20.87 0.26
CA ALA A 277 23.02 -20.74 1.26
C ALA A 277 22.78 -21.60 2.51
N TYR A 278 21.58 -22.14 2.72
CA TYR A 278 21.20 -22.87 3.93
C TYR A 278 21.13 -24.39 3.71
N THR A 279 22.21 -24.98 3.15
CA THR A 279 22.27 -26.41 2.85
C THR A 279 22.11 -27.31 4.09
N ASP A 280 22.66 -26.91 5.24
CA ASP A 280 22.53 -27.59 6.51
C ASP A 280 21.08 -27.63 7.03
N VAL A 281 20.36 -26.53 6.92
CA VAL A 281 18.92 -26.45 7.29
C VAL A 281 18.09 -27.33 6.36
N VAL A 282 18.37 -27.29 5.06
CA VAL A 282 17.70 -28.11 4.05
C VAL A 282 17.90 -29.60 4.32
N GLU A 283 19.15 -30.02 4.60
CA GLU A 283 19.45 -31.38 4.96
C GLU A 283 18.73 -31.82 6.25
N GLU A 284 18.73 -30.99 7.29
CA GLU A 284 18.03 -31.28 8.54
C GLU A 284 16.52 -31.41 8.31
N THR A 285 15.91 -30.50 7.56
CA THR A 285 14.47 -30.51 7.26
C THR A 285 14.08 -31.75 6.46
N ALA A 286 14.90 -32.15 5.49
CA ALA A 286 14.66 -33.33 4.66
C ALA A 286 14.89 -34.66 5.41
N LEU A 287 15.96 -34.75 6.19
CA LEU A 287 16.40 -36.03 6.80
C LEU A 287 15.73 -36.34 8.14
N LEU A 288 15.38 -35.32 8.95
CA LEU A 288 14.82 -35.52 10.28
C LEU A 288 13.48 -36.28 10.26
N PRO A 289 12.52 -36.00 9.39
CA PRO A 289 11.29 -36.78 9.27
C PRO A 289 11.54 -38.24 8.87
N LEU A 290 12.53 -38.46 8.00
CA LEU A 290 12.88 -39.82 7.55
C LEU A 290 13.51 -40.66 8.67
N ALA A 291 14.37 -40.04 9.49
CA ALA A 291 15.00 -40.69 10.64
C ALA A 291 13.97 -41.11 11.72
N LEU A 292 12.80 -40.43 11.75
CA LEU A 292 11.71 -40.72 12.69
C LEU A 292 10.64 -41.64 12.10
N SER A 293 10.75 -42.03 10.83
CA SER A 293 9.76 -42.88 10.14
C SER A 293 10.24 -44.32 10.01
N ASP A 294 9.31 -45.26 10.21
CA ASP A 294 9.59 -46.70 10.01
C ASP A 294 9.72 -47.08 8.51
N SER A 295 9.20 -46.23 7.62
CA SER A 295 9.32 -46.42 6.16
C SER A 295 9.19 -45.04 5.44
N TYR A 296 10.04 -44.84 4.44
CA TYR A 296 10.12 -43.56 3.70
C TYR A 296 10.22 -43.75 2.18
N SER A 297 9.68 -44.84 1.66
CA SER A 297 9.75 -45.11 0.21
C SER A 297 8.92 -44.10 -0.64
N ARG A 298 7.86 -43.52 -0.05
CA ARG A 298 7.02 -42.48 -0.69
C ARG A 298 6.91 -41.30 0.24
N ILE A 299 7.23 -40.14 -0.29
CA ILE A 299 7.29 -38.85 0.45
C ILE A 299 6.36 -37.86 -0.19
N LEU A 300 5.57 -37.15 0.62
CA LEU A 300 4.81 -36.00 0.21
C LEU A 300 5.48 -34.72 0.77
N LEU A 301 6.02 -33.89 -0.11
CA LEU A 301 6.59 -32.59 0.25
C LEU A 301 5.55 -31.50 0.03
N ILE A 302 5.10 -30.85 1.10
CA ILE A 302 4.11 -29.75 1.04
C ILE A 302 4.82 -28.43 1.27
N GLY A 303 4.85 -27.58 0.24
CA GLY A 303 5.51 -26.27 0.27
C GLY A 303 6.90 -26.36 -0.33
N ASP A 304 7.89 -26.09 0.32
CA ASP A 304 9.34 -25.98 0.21
C ASP A 304 10.11 -26.67 -0.96
N GLY A 305 9.48 -26.87 -2.10
CA GLY A 305 10.10 -27.49 -3.28
C GLY A 305 11.21 -26.65 -3.95
N LEU A 306 11.45 -25.41 -3.47
CA LEU A 306 12.44 -24.48 -4.04
C LEU A 306 13.70 -24.34 -3.19
N SER A 307 13.72 -24.84 -1.96
CA SER A 307 14.85 -24.64 -1.02
C SER A 307 15.95 -25.69 -1.17
N GLY A 308 15.73 -26.77 -1.93
CA GLY A 308 16.72 -27.82 -2.20
C GLY A 308 16.41 -29.17 -1.54
N GLU A 309 15.35 -29.29 -0.71
CA GLU A 309 14.93 -30.53 -0.09
C GLU A 309 14.67 -31.64 -1.11
N LEU A 310 14.16 -31.28 -2.28
CA LEU A 310 13.89 -32.23 -3.36
C LEU A 310 15.18 -32.89 -3.88
N GLU A 311 16.28 -32.14 -3.96
CA GLU A 311 17.59 -32.70 -4.35
C GLU A 311 18.08 -33.68 -3.29
N VAL A 312 18.05 -33.27 -2.01
CA VAL A 312 18.46 -34.12 -0.90
C VAL A 312 17.62 -35.39 -0.84
N LEU A 313 16.30 -35.31 -0.96
CA LEU A 313 15.39 -36.47 -0.91
C LEU A 313 15.60 -37.42 -2.09
N ASN A 314 15.97 -36.94 -3.27
CA ASN A 314 16.24 -37.77 -4.45
C ASN A 314 17.58 -38.54 -4.35
N GLU A 315 18.50 -38.10 -3.52
CA GLU A 315 19.78 -38.77 -3.30
C GLU A 315 19.70 -39.91 -2.25
N ILE A 316 18.58 -40.05 -1.53
CA ILE A 316 18.42 -41.01 -0.45
C ILE A 316 18.07 -42.41 -0.99
N GLU A 317 18.90 -43.41 -0.67
CA GLU A 317 18.60 -44.78 -0.98
C GLU A 317 17.30 -45.24 -0.30
N GLY A 318 16.37 -45.80 -1.07
CA GLY A 318 15.08 -46.28 -0.58
C GLY A 318 13.90 -45.38 -0.83
N VAL A 319 14.11 -44.15 -1.22
CA VAL A 319 13.06 -43.26 -1.71
C VAL A 319 12.72 -43.61 -3.17
N SER A 320 11.48 -43.97 -3.43
CA SER A 320 11.01 -44.37 -4.77
C SER A 320 10.16 -43.34 -5.43
N GLU A 321 9.51 -42.44 -4.67
CA GLU A 321 8.63 -41.41 -5.15
C GLU A 321 8.60 -40.21 -4.21
N VAL A 322 8.81 -39.01 -4.75
CA VAL A 322 8.56 -37.74 -4.05
C VAL A 322 7.48 -36.99 -4.81
N VAL A 323 6.39 -36.66 -4.13
CA VAL A 323 5.28 -35.87 -4.65
C VAL A 323 5.39 -34.47 -4.04
N VAL A 324 5.37 -33.43 -4.88
CA VAL A 324 5.46 -32.02 -4.45
C VAL A 324 4.13 -31.33 -4.63
#